data_1bb55da2ba3c07b84640ecfd943efdb8
#
_entry.id   1bb55da2ba3c07b84640ecfd943efdb8
#
_cell.length_a   1.000
_cell.length_b   1.000
_cell.length_c   1.000
_cell.angle_alpha   90.00
_cell.angle_beta   90.00
_cell.angle_gamma   90.00
#
_symmetry.space_group_name_H-M   'P 1'
#
loop_
_entity.id
_entity.type
_entity.pdbx_description
1 polymer ?
#
loop_
_entity_poly.entity_id
_entity_poly.type
_entity_poly.pdbx_seq_one_letter_code
_entity_poly.pdbx_strand_id
1 'polypeptide(L)'
;ARQASLGAGLPKEVPADTVNKVCASSIRAVEIADQMIRAGDARVVVAGGMESMSNAPYALEKARFGYRLGDGTVIDLMLHDGLVSPFDGKHMVEQASFVSRELGITREEQDAWALRSHERAIAAIDAGVFDDEIVAVNGLETDEGPRRDTSLEKLASLRPVFDPDGTTTAGNAPGVNDGAAALVLASDDFARERGLETLATILSQAWIADEQAYLARTPAKASARALDRAGKTIDDVARVEINEAFASVTVNSVKMLGADPAVVNVNGGAVALGHPIGASGARILGTMVHNLHRNGGGIGLAAICSGGGQGDAILVEV
;
A
#
# COMPACT_ATOMS: atom_id res chain seq x y z
N ALA A 1 -5.04 -10.65 13.74
CA ALA A 1 -3.70 -11.29 13.78
C ALA A 1 -3.75 -12.65 14.50
N ARG A 2 -4.29 -12.75 15.73
CA ARG A 2 -4.24 -14.00 16.52
C ARG A 2 -4.93 -15.19 15.82
N GLN A 3 -6.11 -14.97 15.22
CA GLN A 3 -6.81 -16.02 14.48
C GLN A 3 -6.03 -16.47 13.24
N ALA A 4 -5.45 -15.52 12.50
CA ALA A 4 -4.62 -15.81 11.33
C ALA A 4 -3.39 -16.64 11.72
N SER A 5 -2.68 -16.26 12.78
CA SER A 5 -1.50 -16.97 13.29
C SER A 5 -1.82 -18.44 13.68
N LEU A 6 -2.90 -18.67 14.40
CA LEU A 6 -3.33 -20.03 14.78
C LEU A 6 -3.86 -20.82 13.57
N GLY A 7 -4.61 -20.17 12.68
CA GLY A 7 -5.09 -20.80 11.43
C GLY A 7 -3.96 -21.20 10.48
N ALA A 8 -2.85 -20.47 10.49
CA ALA A 8 -1.63 -20.80 9.76
C ALA A 8 -0.79 -21.92 10.41
N GLY A 9 -1.21 -22.44 11.59
CA GLY A 9 -0.52 -23.52 12.27
C GLY A 9 0.66 -23.09 13.16
N LEU A 10 0.80 -21.80 13.45
CA LEU A 10 1.81 -21.33 14.39
C LEU A 10 1.48 -21.85 15.81
N PRO A 11 2.51 -22.16 16.64
CA PRO A 11 2.30 -22.60 18.01
C PRO A 11 1.45 -21.62 18.83
N LYS A 12 0.61 -22.14 19.71
CA LYS A 12 -0.28 -21.32 20.55
C LYS A 12 0.47 -20.39 21.51
N GLU A 13 1.72 -20.66 21.76
CA GLU A 13 2.62 -19.87 22.60
C GLU A 13 3.13 -18.61 21.87
N VAL A 14 3.05 -18.54 20.55
CA VAL A 14 3.46 -17.37 19.78
C VAL A 14 2.39 -16.27 19.94
N PRO A 15 2.72 -15.12 20.55
CA PRO A 15 1.77 -14.02 20.66
C PRO A 15 1.50 -13.38 19.32
N ALA A 16 0.40 -12.60 19.22
CA ALA A 16 0.06 -11.88 18.01
C ALA A 16 -0.74 -10.62 18.35
N ASP A 17 -0.31 -9.50 17.78
CA ASP A 17 -0.94 -8.18 17.92
C ASP A 17 -1.55 -7.70 16.60
N THR A 18 -2.57 -6.87 16.70
CA THR A 18 -3.17 -6.22 15.54
C THR A 18 -2.82 -4.73 15.54
N VAL A 19 -2.23 -4.28 14.43
CA VAL A 19 -1.88 -2.88 14.19
C VAL A 19 -2.85 -2.30 13.18
N ASN A 20 -3.36 -1.09 13.44
CA ASN A 20 -4.16 -0.34 12.49
C ASN A 20 -3.54 1.05 12.26
N LYS A 21 -3.17 1.31 11.03
CA LYS A 21 -2.76 2.60 10.49
C LYS A 21 -3.35 2.78 9.09
N VAL A 22 -4.61 2.36 8.91
CA VAL A 22 -5.31 2.38 7.63
C VAL A 22 -4.44 1.76 6.52
N CYS A 23 -4.15 2.48 5.42
CA CYS A 23 -3.35 1.97 4.29
C CYS A 23 -1.93 1.55 4.67
N ALA A 24 -1.32 2.17 5.66
CA ALA A 24 0.03 1.86 6.12
C ALA A 24 0.09 0.76 7.19
N SER A 25 -1.01 0.06 7.50
CA SER A 25 -1.05 -0.92 8.60
C SER A 25 0.03 -2.00 8.48
N SER A 26 0.16 -2.64 7.33
CA SER A 26 1.12 -3.74 7.15
C SER A 26 2.58 -3.28 7.07
N ILE A 27 2.86 -2.13 6.46
CA ILE A 27 4.23 -1.58 6.49
C ILE A 27 4.59 -1.14 7.91
N ARG A 28 3.61 -0.60 8.68
CA ARG A 28 3.81 -0.27 10.08
C ARG A 28 4.05 -1.52 10.94
N ALA A 29 3.39 -2.63 10.64
CA ALA A 29 3.67 -3.91 11.30
C ALA A 29 5.11 -4.37 11.05
N VAL A 30 5.64 -4.20 9.84
CA VAL A 30 7.04 -4.47 9.50
C VAL A 30 7.98 -3.56 10.27
N GLU A 31 7.68 -2.26 10.36
CA GLU A 31 8.48 -1.29 11.12
C GLU A 31 8.55 -1.64 12.62
N ILE A 32 7.42 -2.04 13.21
CA ILE A 32 7.37 -2.47 14.62
C ILE A 32 8.16 -3.76 14.80
N ALA A 33 8.03 -4.72 13.90
CA ALA A 33 8.77 -5.97 13.94
C ALA A 33 10.30 -5.74 13.89
N ASP A 34 10.77 -4.86 13.00
CA ASP A 34 12.19 -4.44 12.94
C ASP A 34 12.62 -3.79 14.27
N GLN A 35 11.80 -2.92 14.85
CA GLN A 35 12.10 -2.28 16.14
C GLN A 35 12.18 -3.32 17.28
N MET A 36 11.27 -4.30 17.34
CA MET A 36 11.29 -5.36 18.35
C MET A 36 12.55 -6.23 18.22
N ILE A 37 12.95 -6.56 16.99
CA ILE A 37 14.17 -7.34 16.73
C ILE A 37 15.41 -6.54 17.12
N ARG A 38 15.50 -5.26 16.76
CA ARG A 38 16.63 -4.39 17.15
C ARG A 38 16.70 -4.14 18.65
N ALA A 39 15.56 -4.11 19.34
CA ALA A 39 15.51 -3.99 20.81
C ALA A 39 15.89 -5.29 21.53
N GLY A 40 15.90 -6.44 20.83
CA GLY A 40 16.17 -7.75 21.42
C GLY A 40 14.95 -8.43 22.03
N ASP A 41 13.75 -7.87 21.85
CA ASP A 41 12.49 -8.42 22.37
C ASP A 41 12.02 -9.64 21.56
N ALA A 42 12.43 -9.73 20.29
CA ALA A 42 12.13 -10.86 19.42
C ALA A 42 13.31 -11.17 18.50
N ARG A 43 13.44 -12.44 18.09
CA ARG A 43 14.46 -12.86 17.12
C ARG A 43 13.89 -13.11 15.74
N VAL A 44 12.60 -13.42 15.65
CA VAL A 44 11.85 -13.64 14.41
C VAL A 44 10.41 -13.18 14.61
N VAL A 45 9.88 -12.46 13.62
CA VAL A 45 8.50 -11.94 13.62
C VAL A 45 7.90 -12.12 12.24
N VAL A 46 6.66 -12.62 12.17
CA VAL A 46 5.85 -12.56 10.96
C VAL A 46 5.07 -11.25 11.00
N ALA A 47 5.31 -10.37 10.04
CA ALA A 47 4.62 -9.10 9.92
C ALA A 47 3.91 -9.02 8.56
N GLY A 48 2.72 -8.46 8.53
CA GLY A 48 1.95 -8.35 7.31
C GLY A 48 0.61 -7.68 7.53
N GLY A 49 -0.28 -7.86 6.59
CA GLY A 49 -1.65 -7.37 6.70
C GLY A 49 -2.61 -8.09 5.79
N MET A 50 -3.86 -7.93 6.07
CA MET A 50 -4.97 -8.43 5.27
C MET A 50 -6.10 -7.42 5.27
N GLU A 51 -6.87 -7.42 4.20
CA GLU A 51 -8.09 -6.65 4.08
C GLU A 51 -9.12 -7.46 3.33
N SER A 52 -10.35 -7.45 3.79
CA SER A 52 -11.49 -7.99 3.07
C SER A 52 -12.54 -6.89 2.96
N MET A 53 -12.33 -6.00 2.00
CA MET A 53 -13.23 -4.87 1.77
C MET A 53 -14.60 -5.37 1.31
N SER A 54 -14.64 -6.45 0.53
CA SER A 54 -15.89 -7.07 0.06
C SER A 54 -16.75 -7.62 1.19
N ASN A 55 -16.17 -7.95 2.34
CA ASN A 55 -16.86 -8.45 3.53
C ASN A 55 -17.00 -7.40 4.65
N ALA A 56 -16.71 -6.13 4.38
CA ALA A 56 -16.89 -5.08 5.37
C ALA A 56 -18.36 -5.02 5.82
N PRO A 57 -18.65 -5.08 7.15
CA PRO A 57 -20.00 -5.11 7.64
C PRO A 57 -20.68 -3.75 7.62
N TYR A 58 -21.98 -3.76 7.81
CA TYR A 58 -22.76 -2.55 8.08
C TYR A 58 -23.04 -2.43 9.58
N ALA A 59 -23.11 -1.21 10.10
CA ALA A 59 -23.40 -0.91 11.50
C ALA A 59 -24.72 -0.18 11.70
N LEU A 60 -25.36 -0.46 12.82
CA LEU A 60 -26.52 0.25 13.36
C LEU A 60 -26.10 0.92 14.67
N GLU A 61 -25.78 2.21 14.66
CA GLU A 61 -25.17 2.93 15.80
C GLU A 61 -26.01 2.84 17.09
N LYS A 62 -27.32 2.93 16.96
CA LYS A 62 -28.24 2.92 18.11
C LYS A 62 -28.76 1.54 18.50
N ALA A 63 -28.37 0.47 17.77
CA ALA A 63 -28.92 -0.87 18.00
C ALA A 63 -28.69 -1.38 19.43
N ARG A 64 -27.54 -1.07 20.04
CA ARG A 64 -27.22 -1.50 21.41
C ARG A 64 -28.18 -0.95 22.45
N PHE A 65 -28.68 0.27 22.28
CA PHE A 65 -29.58 0.94 23.19
C PHE A 65 -31.03 1.00 22.68
N GLY A 66 -31.27 0.54 21.45
CA GLY A 66 -32.57 0.42 20.80
C GLY A 66 -32.98 1.66 19.98
N TYR A 67 -33.74 1.38 18.92
CA TYR A 67 -34.47 2.39 18.13
C TYR A 67 -35.88 2.48 18.67
N ARG A 68 -36.18 3.56 19.39
CA ARG A 68 -37.49 3.67 20.10
C ARG A 68 -38.63 4.16 19.19
N LEU A 69 -38.33 5.14 18.32
CA LEU A 69 -39.31 5.75 17.42
C LEU A 69 -38.58 6.40 16.23
N GLY A 70 -39.13 6.25 15.03
CA GLY A 70 -38.58 6.79 13.79
C GLY A 70 -37.56 5.86 13.14
N ASP A 71 -37.10 6.26 11.98
CA ASP A 71 -36.16 5.51 11.14
C ASP A 71 -34.74 5.49 11.73
N GLY A 72 -33.92 4.55 11.27
CA GLY A 72 -32.51 4.44 11.57
C GLY A 72 -31.67 4.35 10.30
N THR A 73 -30.44 4.86 10.35
CA THR A 73 -29.48 4.75 9.27
C THR A 73 -28.62 3.50 9.46
N VAL A 74 -28.35 2.79 8.37
CA VAL A 74 -27.34 1.72 8.28
C VAL A 74 -26.08 2.32 7.71
N ILE A 75 -24.96 2.14 8.41
CA ILE A 75 -23.67 2.72 8.04
C ILE A 75 -22.81 1.64 7.39
N ASP A 76 -22.31 1.89 6.18
CA ASP A 76 -21.30 1.06 5.52
C ASP A 76 -19.94 1.32 6.17
N LEU A 77 -19.38 0.31 6.86
CA LEU A 77 -18.10 0.45 7.55
C LEU A 77 -16.91 0.46 6.61
N MET A 78 -17.03 -0.04 5.39
CA MET A 78 -15.98 0.13 4.38
C MET A 78 -15.77 1.62 4.05
N LEU A 79 -16.88 2.36 3.88
CA LEU A 79 -16.82 3.80 3.65
C LEU A 79 -16.42 4.54 4.92
N HIS A 80 -17.11 4.28 6.03
CA HIS A 80 -16.95 5.03 7.27
C HIS A 80 -15.53 4.91 7.86
N ASP A 81 -14.98 3.69 7.92
CA ASP A 81 -13.70 3.43 8.58
C ASP A 81 -12.49 3.50 7.63
N GLY A 82 -12.71 3.28 6.31
CA GLY A 82 -11.64 3.15 5.33
C GLY A 82 -11.54 4.27 4.30
N LEU A 83 -12.66 4.85 3.86
CA LEU A 83 -12.70 5.69 2.66
C LEU A 83 -13.24 7.09 2.87
N VAL A 84 -13.84 7.39 4.02
CA VAL A 84 -14.34 8.72 4.37
C VAL A 84 -13.48 9.31 5.47
N SER A 85 -13.02 10.54 5.26
CA SER A 85 -12.23 11.28 6.23
C SER A 85 -13.12 11.71 7.42
N PRO A 86 -12.78 11.33 8.66
CA PRO A 86 -13.53 11.76 9.83
C PRO A 86 -13.34 13.25 10.17
N PHE A 87 -12.39 13.94 9.55
CA PHE A 87 -12.06 15.33 9.83
C PHE A 87 -12.99 16.30 9.10
N ASP A 88 -13.39 15.98 7.87
CA ASP A 88 -14.21 16.84 7.02
C ASP A 88 -15.42 16.12 6.40
N GLY A 89 -15.59 14.83 6.66
CA GLY A 89 -16.68 14.01 6.15
C GLY A 89 -16.62 13.72 4.65
N LYS A 90 -15.51 14.05 3.98
CA LYS A 90 -15.36 13.85 2.54
C LYS A 90 -14.81 12.47 2.23
N HIS A 91 -15.25 11.93 1.10
CA HIS A 91 -14.64 10.73 0.55
C HIS A 91 -13.20 11.02 0.09
N MET A 92 -12.28 10.07 0.28
CA MET A 92 -10.86 10.26 -0.08
C MET A 92 -10.63 10.57 -1.56
N VAL A 93 -11.53 10.14 -2.46
CA VAL A 93 -11.54 10.52 -3.89
C VAL A 93 -11.74 12.03 -4.06
N GLU A 94 -12.63 12.66 -3.27
CA GLU A 94 -12.86 14.10 -3.32
C GLU A 94 -11.62 14.85 -2.82
N GLN A 95 -11.02 14.37 -1.71
CA GLN A 95 -9.76 14.94 -1.21
C GLN A 95 -8.63 14.79 -2.24
N ALA A 96 -8.51 13.62 -2.89
CA ALA A 96 -7.51 13.38 -3.93
C ALA A 96 -7.69 14.35 -5.12
N SER A 97 -8.92 14.57 -5.58
CA SER A 97 -9.22 15.54 -6.64
C SER A 97 -8.89 16.97 -6.22
N PHE A 98 -9.28 17.37 -5.02
CA PHE A 98 -8.97 18.69 -4.45
C PHE A 98 -7.46 18.92 -4.39
N VAL A 99 -6.73 17.99 -3.78
CA VAL A 99 -5.27 18.10 -3.60
C VAL A 99 -4.53 18.04 -4.93
N SER A 100 -5.03 17.27 -5.91
CA SER A 100 -4.45 17.23 -7.27
C SER A 100 -4.50 18.60 -7.92
N ARG A 101 -5.62 19.32 -7.83
CA ARG A 101 -5.75 20.69 -8.35
C ARG A 101 -4.79 21.65 -7.66
N GLU A 102 -4.72 21.61 -6.32
CA GLU A 102 -3.81 22.45 -5.54
C GLU A 102 -2.33 22.23 -5.89
N LEU A 103 -1.95 20.98 -6.18
CA LEU A 103 -0.58 20.60 -6.52
C LEU A 103 -0.28 20.67 -8.02
N GLY A 104 -1.26 21.07 -8.85
CA GLY A 104 -1.11 21.17 -10.30
C GLY A 104 -0.90 19.82 -10.99
N ILE A 105 -1.50 18.74 -10.44
CA ILE A 105 -1.46 17.41 -11.05
C ILE A 105 -2.68 17.29 -11.96
N THR A 106 -2.44 17.18 -13.28
CA THR A 106 -3.51 17.17 -14.25
C THR A 106 -4.22 15.80 -14.32
N ARG A 107 -5.37 15.78 -14.96
CA ARG A 107 -6.13 14.56 -15.25
C ARG A 107 -5.35 13.66 -16.21
N GLU A 108 -4.71 14.24 -17.21
CA GLU A 108 -3.93 13.56 -18.23
C GLU A 108 -2.71 12.85 -17.61
N GLU A 109 -2.02 13.50 -16.66
CA GLU A 109 -0.91 12.87 -15.93
C GLU A 109 -1.38 11.66 -15.12
N GLN A 110 -2.54 11.76 -14.47
CA GLN A 110 -3.12 10.66 -13.70
C GLN A 110 -3.56 9.50 -14.59
N ASP A 111 -4.20 9.78 -15.72
CA ASP A 111 -4.64 8.76 -16.68
C ASP A 111 -3.45 8.09 -17.38
N ALA A 112 -2.40 8.84 -17.71
CA ALA A 112 -1.16 8.28 -18.25
C ALA A 112 -0.47 7.35 -17.25
N TRP A 113 -0.45 7.74 -15.97
CA TRP A 113 0.07 6.87 -14.91
C TRP A 113 -0.77 5.60 -14.75
N ALA A 114 -2.09 5.72 -14.77
CA ALA A 114 -3.00 4.59 -14.67
C ALA A 114 -2.82 3.58 -15.81
N LEU A 115 -2.75 4.07 -17.05
CA LEU A 115 -2.47 3.21 -18.22
C LEU A 115 -1.15 2.45 -18.02
N ARG A 116 -0.09 3.16 -17.66
CA ARG A 116 1.22 2.57 -17.39
C ARG A 116 1.16 1.52 -16.28
N SER A 117 0.39 1.74 -15.21
CA SER A 117 0.22 0.76 -14.13
C SER A 117 -0.37 -0.53 -14.68
N HIS A 118 -1.41 -0.46 -15.49
CA HIS A 118 -2.02 -1.62 -16.15
C HIS A 118 -1.08 -2.32 -17.12
N GLU A 119 -0.42 -1.59 -18.02
CA GLU A 119 0.51 -2.15 -19.00
C GLU A 119 1.66 -2.90 -18.32
N ARG A 120 2.23 -2.33 -17.26
CA ARG A 120 3.31 -2.95 -16.48
C ARG A 120 2.85 -4.18 -15.71
N ALA A 121 1.68 -4.11 -15.07
CA ALA A 121 1.12 -5.26 -14.35
C ALA A 121 0.85 -6.42 -15.30
N ILE A 122 0.27 -6.16 -16.47
CA ILE A 122 0.00 -7.16 -17.50
C ILE A 122 1.31 -7.79 -18.01
N ALA A 123 2.31 -6.96 -18.32
CA ALA A 123 3.61 -7.45 -18.78
C ALA A 123 4.30 -8.32 -17.71
N ALA A 124 4.21 -7.93 -16.44
CA ALA A 124 4.76 -8.69 -15.33
C ALA A 124 4.05 -10.05 -15.14
N ILE A 125 2.70 -10.07 -15.22
CA ILE A 125 1.90 -11.29 -15.17
C ILE A 125 2.27 -12.23 -16.33
N ASP A 126 2.28 -11.71 -17.55
CA ASP A 126 2.59 -12.50 -18.75
C ASP A 126 4.01 -13.09 -18.75
N ALA A 127 4.92 -12.43 -18.04
CA ALA A 127 6.31 -12.88 -17.87
C ALA A 127 6.52 -13.76 -16.61
N GLY A 128 5.48 -14.07 -15.83
CA GLY A 128 5.58 -14.87 -14.60
C GLY A 128 6.39 -14.18 -13.48
N VAL A 129 6.44 -12.83 -13.49
CA VAL A 129 7.24 -12.07 -12.51
C VAL A 129 6.71 -12.25 -11.09
N PHE A 130 5.42 -12.51 -10.92
CA PHE A 130 4.78 -12.65 -9.62
C PHE A 130 4.75 -14.10 -9.09
N ASP A 131 5.22 -15.10 -9.84
CA ASP A 131 5.09 -16.51 -9.49
C ASP A 131 5.78 -16.88 -8.17
N ASP A 132 6.88 -16.19 -7.82
CA ASP A 132 7.62 -16.42 -6.57
C ASP A 132 7.00 -15.71 -5.35
N GLU A 133 6.06 -14.79 -5.55
CA GLU A 133 5.48 -13.98 -4.48
C GLU A 133 3.98 -14.24 -4.25
N ILE A 134 3.27 -14.78 -5.24
CA ILE A 134 1.84 -15.08 -5.13
C ILE A 134 1.62 -16.48 -4.55
N VAL A 135 0.74 -16.55 -3.55
CA VAL A 135 0.21 -17.79 -3.02
C VAL A 135 -1.23 -17.93 -3.48
N ALA A 136 -1.53 -19.01 -4.21
CA ALA A 136 -2.88 -19.28 -4.69
C ALA A 136 -3.89 -19.47 -3.54
N VAL A 137 -5.05 -18.83 -3.63
CA VAL A 137 -6.12 -18.91 -2.63
C VAL A 137 -7.43 -19.28 -3.34
N ASN A 138 -8.04 -20.39 -2.96
CA ASN A 138 -9.31 -20.86 -3.51
C ASN A 138 -9.34 -20.96 -5.06
N GLY A 139 -8.19 -21.28 -5.68
CA GLY A 139 -8.05 -21.39 -7.13
C GLY A 139 -7.79 -20.06 -7.83
N LEU A 140 -7.70 -18.94 -7.12
CA LEU A 140 -7.23 -17.68 -7.66
C LEU A 140 -5.68 -17.65 -7.59
N GLU A 141 -5.04 -17.58 -8.75
CA GLU A 141 -3.58 -17.64 -8.93
C GLU A 141 -3.01 -16.36 -9.53
N THR A 142 -3.87 -15.45 -9.98
CA THR A 142 -3.48 -14.22 -10.67
C THR A 142 -4.39 -13.09 -10.25
N ASP A 143 -3.85 -11.89 -10.12
CA ASP A 143 -4.64 -10.69 -9.81
C ASP A 143 -5.66 -10.38 -10.92
N GLU A 144 -6.91 -10.13 -10.53
CA GLU A 144 -8.05 -9.92 -11.44
C GLU A 144 -8.16 -8.46 -11.93
N GLY A 145 -7.44 -7.52 -11.27
CA GLY A 145 -7.58 -6.08 -11.49
C GLY A 145 -7.03 -5.56 -12.83
N PRO A 146 -5.90 -6.10 -13.36
CA PRO A 146 -5.27 -5.54 -14.56
C PRO A 146 -6.16 -5.63 -15.81
N ARG A 147 -6.38 -4.48 -16.46
CA ARG A 147 -7.30 -4.35 -17.60
C ARG A 147 -6.54 -4.29 -18.92
N ARG A 148 -6.56 -5.39 -19.67
CA ARG A 148 -5.86 -5.52 -20.98
C ARG A 148 -6.44 -4.65 -22.09
N ASP A 149 -7.67 -4.18 -21.94
CA ASP A 149 -8.39 -3.39 -22.92
C ASP A 149 -8.43 -1.90 -22.59
N THR A 150 -7.68 -1.43 -21.58
CA THR A 150 -7.63 -0.01 -21.23
C THR A 150 -6.80 0.79 -22.25
N SER A 151 -7.13 2.06 -22.40
CA SER A 151 -6.39 3.01 -23.25
C SER A 151 -6.58 4.43 -22.73
N LEU A 152 -5.74 5.39 -23.18
CA LEU A 152 -5.91 6.79 -22.81
C LEU A 152 -7.28 7.34 -23.19
N GLU A 153 -7.82 6.95 -24.37
CA GLU A 153 -9.15 7.38 -24.81
C GLU A 153 -10.24 6.86 -23.89
N LYS A 154 -10.15 5.60 -23.47
CA LYS A 154 -11.10 5.02 -22.50
C LYS A 154 -11.00 5.71 -21.16
N LEU A 155 -9.80 5.92 -20.64
CA LEU A 155 -9.57 6.62 -19.36
C LEU A 155 -10.10 8.05 -19.40
N ALA A 156 -9.79 8.79 -20.46
CA ALA A 156 -10.27 10.18 -20.66
C ALA A 156 -11.80 10.27 -20.74
N SER A 157 -12.48 9.23 -21.22
CA SER A 157 -13.95 9.19 -21.30
C SER A 157 -14.65 8.99 -19.96
N LEU A 158 -13.93 8.57 -18.91
CA LEU A 158 -14.50 8.33 -17.59
C LEU A 158 -14.84 9.63 -16.88
N ARG A 159 -16.00 9.65 -16.24
CA ARG A 159 -16.43 10.79 -15.43
C ARG A 159 -15.70 10.81 -14.09
N PRO A 160 -15.33 12.00 -13.58
CA PRO A 160 -14.86 12.13 -12.21
C PRO A 160 -15.88 11.58 -11.20
N VAL A 161 -15.37 11.05 -10.09
CA VAL A 161 -16.18 10.45 -9.04
C VAL A 161 -16.38 11.46 -7.91
N PHE A 162 -17.62 11.63 -7.44
CA PHE A 162 -18.08 12.52 -6.37
C PHE A 162 -17.96 14.04 -6.68
N ASP A 163 -16.95 14.50 -7.38
CA ASP A 163 -16.74 15.92 -7.73
C ASP A 163 -16.79 16.03 -9.28
N PRO A 164 -17.82 16.67 -9.86
CA PRO A 164 -17.94 16.81 -11.33
C PRO A 164 -16.73 17.50 -11.99
N ASP A 165 -16.08 18.41 -11.26
CA ASP A 165 -14.89 19.12 -11.70
C ASP A 165 -13.59 18.44 -11.22
N GLY A 166 -13.70 17.24 -10.67
CA GLY A 166 -12.61 16.45 -10.12
C GLY A 166 -11.71 15.85 -11.20
N THR A 167 -10.56 15.35 -10.76
CA THR A 167 -9.57 14.68 -11.64
C THR A 167 -9.49 13.18 -11.41
N THR A 168 -10.01 12.70 -10.28
CA THR A 168 -9.98 11.27 -9.93
C THR A 168 -11.21 10.55 -10.50
N THR A 169 -10.95 9.42 -11.15
CA THR A 169 -11.96 8.57 -11.80
C THR A 169 -11.80 7.12 -11.34
N ALA A 170 -12.77 6.28 -11.70
CA ALA A 170 -12.65 4.83 -11.52
C ALA A 170 -11.52 4.18 -12.34
N GLY A 171 -10.90 4.92 -13.26
CA GLY A 171 -9.78 4.42 -14.08
C GLY A 171 -8.40 4.79 -13.54
N ASN A 172 -8.29 5.82 -12.69
CA ASN A 172 -7.02 6.27 -12.12
C ASN A 172 -6.96 6.16 -10.58
N ALA A 173 -7.86 5.34 -10.03
CA ALA A 173 -7.93 4.92 -8.65
C ALA A 173 -8.14 3.40 -8.57
N PRO A 174 -7.65 2.71 -7.52
CA PRO A 174 -7.97 1.31 -7.28
C PRO A 174 -9.46 1.12 -6.96
N GLY A 175 -9.97 -0.09 -7.21
CA GLY A 175 -11.31 -0.49 -6.81
C GLY A 175 -11.40 -0.95 -5.35
N VAL A 176 -12.52 -1.64 -5.04
CA VAL A 176 -12.69 -2.40 -3.80
C VAL A 176 -11.94 -3.72 -3.96
N ASN A 177 -10.98 -3.98 -3.08
CA ASN A 177 -10.08 -5.12 -3.23
C ASN A 177 -9.93 -5.90 -1.92
N ASP A 178 -9.90 -7.23 -2.04
CA ASP A 178 -9.48 -8.13 -0.98
C ASP A 178 -8.02 -8.55 -1.21
N GLY A 179 -7.27 -8.81 -0.15
CA GLY A 179 -5.90 -9.27 -0.28
C GLY A 179 -5.19 -9.44 1.06
N ALA A 180 -4.10 -10.17 1.02
CA ALA A 180 -3.21 -10.37 2.15
C ALA A 180 -1.76 -10.43 1.69
N ALA A 181 -0.84 -9.99 2.55
CA ALA A 181 0.59 -10.11 2.34
C ALA A 181 1.30 -10.32 3.68
N ALA A 182 2.33 -11.14 3.70
CA ALA A 182 3.11 -11.43 4.89
C ALA A 182 4.60 -11.51 4.58
N LEU A 183 5.41 -11.03 5.50
CA LEU A 183 6.86 -11.04 5.48
C LEU A 183 7.38 -11.65 6.77
N VAL A 184 8.48 -12.40 6.68
CA VAL A 184 9.19 -12.91 7.84
C VAL A 184 10.43 -12.07 8.05
N LEU A 185 10.52 -11.43 9.22
CA LEU A 185 11.70 -10.68 9.64
C LEU A 185 12.47 -11.50 10.68
N ALA A 186 13.77 -11.50 10.58
CA ALA A 186 14.63 -12.20 11.53
C ALA A 186 15.86 -11.35 11.88
N SER A 187 16.42 -11.56 13.08
CA SER A 187 17.76 -11.05 13.37
C SER A 187 18.81 -11.82 12.55
N ASP A 188 19.92 -11.17 12.22
CA ASP A 188 21.02 -11.80 11.47
C ASP A 188 21.54 -13.07 12.18
N ASP A 189 21.62 -13.03 13.51
CA ASP A 189 22.07 -14.20 14.29
C ASP A 189 21.10 -15.37 14.14
N PHE A 190 19.78 -15.11 14.19
CA PHE A 190 18.78 -16.15 14.00
C PHE A 190 18.84 -16.75 12.60
N ALA A 191 18.93 -15.89 11.57
CA ALA A 191 19.03 -16.33 10.18
C ALA A 191 20.28 -17.20 9.97
N ARG A 192 21.43 -16.77 10.45
CA ARG A 192 22.69 -17.54 10.37
C ARG A 192 22.65 -18.86 11.13
N GLU A 193 22.13 -18.87 12.37
CA GLU A 193 21.99 -20.09 13.17
C GLU A 193 21.10 -21.14 12.51
N ARG A 194 20.12 -20.71 11.73
CA ARG A 194 19.15 -21.58 11.06
C ARG A 194 19.50 -21.86 9.59
N GLY A 195 20.57 -21.26 9.05
CA GLY A 195 20.95 -21.39 7.65
C GLY A 195 19.89 -20.85 6.70
N LEU A 196 19.19 -19.78 7.10
CA LEU A 196 18.15 -19.15 6.28
C LEU A 196 18.79 -18.18 5.29
N GLU A 197 18.32 -18.20 4.06
CA GLU A 197 18.63 -17.19 3.07
C GLU A 197 17.90 -15.87 3.42
N THR A 198 18.65 -14.78 3.44
CA THR A 198 18.09 -13.44 3.66
C THR A 198 17.87 -12.76 2.32
N LEU A 199 16.62 -12.44 2.01
CA LEU A 199 16.26 -11.77 0.74
C LEU A 199 16.62 -10.29 0.74
N ALA A 200 16.56 -9.63 1.89
CA ALA A 200 16.88 -8.20 2.02
C ALA A 200 17.22 -7.82 3.46
N THR A 201 17.95 -6.73 3.62
CA THR A 201 18.24 -6.11 4.93
C THR A 201 17.56 -4.75 5.02
N ILE A 202 16.84 -4.48 6.12
CA ILE A 202 16.23 -3.17 6.38
C ILE A 202 17.33 -2.18 6.78
N LEU A 203 17.57 -1.17 5.96
CA LEU A 203 18.54 -0.10 6.21
C LEU A 203 17.95 0.97 7.13
N SER A 204 16.75 1.43 6.82
CA SER A 204 16.06 2.47 7.57
C SER A 204 14.56 2.41 7.38
N GLN A 205 13.85 3.10 8.26
CA GLN A 205 12.41 3.28 8.21
C GLN A 205 12.03 4.68 8.69
N ALA A 206 10.94 5.24 8.19
CA ALA A 206 10.45 6.53 8.63
C ALA A 206 8.95 6.66 8.43
N TRP A 207 8.33 7.38 9.32
CA TRP A 207 6.93 7.78 9.25
C TRP A 207 6.79 9.28 9.49
N ILE A 208 5.77 9.86 8.87
CA ILE A 208 5.45 11.29 9.00
C ILE A 208 3.93 11.49 9.08
N ALA A 209 3.56 12.70 9.43
CA ALA A 209 2.21 13.21 9.25
C ALA A 209 2.26 14.59 8.57
N ASP A 210 1.16 14.94 7.89
CA ASP A 210 0.93 16.20 7.22
C ASP A 210 -0.53 16.62 7.43
N GLU A 211 -1.02 17.64 6.77
CA GLU A 211 -2.44 17.98 6.75
C GLU A 211 -3.28 16.81 6.22
N GLN A 212 -4.41 16.54 6.87
CA GLN A 212 -5.17 15.28 6.68
C GLN A 212 -5.59 14.99 5.23
N ALA A 213 -5.81 16.00 4.40
CA ALA A 213 -6.19 15.82 2.99
C ALA A 213 -5.00 15.54 2.05
N TYR A 214 -3.77 15.91 2.46
CA TYR A 214 -2.61 15.93 1.55
C TYR A 214 -1.87 14.59 1.47
N LEU A 215 -2.61 13.51 1.25
CA LEU A 215 -2.06 12.17 1.08
C LEU A 215 -0.99 12.10 -0.03
N ALA A 216 -1.13 12.90 -1.09
CA ALA A 216 -0.21 12.90 -2.22
C ALA A 216 1.23 13.38 -1.88
N ARG A 217 1.43 14.03 -0.73
CA ARG A 217 2.75 14.48 -0.29
C ARG A 217 3.45 13.50 0.65
N THR A 218 2.70 12.63 1.30
CA THR A 218 3.20 11.89 2.45
C THR A 218 4.17 10.77 2.12
N PRO A 219 4.03 9.99 1.00
CA PRO A 219 5.05 9.01 0.64
C PRO A 219 6.41 9.66 0.37
N ALA A 220 6.44 10.77 -0.36
CA ALA A 220 7.69 11.48 -0.64
C ALA A 220 8.36 12.01 0.63
N LYS A 221 7.59 12.60 1.55
CA LYS A 221 8.12 13.11 2.82
C LYS A 221 8.66 11.99 3.72
N ALA A 222 7.96 10.86 3.80
CA ALA A 222 8.42 9.69 4.54
C ALA A 222 9.69 9.11 3.91
N SER A 223 9.73 9.00 2.58
CA SER A 223 10.88 8.55 1.81
C SER A 223 12.11 9.41 2.02
N ALA A 224 11.96 10.73 1.91
CA ALA A 224 13.07 11.66 2.15
C ALA A 224 13.66 11.49 3.56
N ARG A 225 12.80 11.29 4.57
CA ARG A 225 13.24 11.03 5.94
C ARG A 225 13.91 9.66 6.11
N ALA A 226 13.45 8.64 5.41
CA ALA A 226 14.07 7.31 5.44
C ALA A 226 15.45 7.33 4.77
N LEU A 227 15.57 8.01 3.63
CA LEU A 227 16.83 8.21 2.91
C LEU A 227 17.83 8.97 3.78
N ASP A 228 17.44 10.10 4.38
CA ASP A 228 18.28 10.89 5.30
C ASP A 228 18.82 10.05 6.46
N ARG A 229 17.95 9.24 7.10
CA ARG A 229 18.36 8.33 8.19
C ARG A 229 19.40 7.28 7.77
N ALA A 230 19.36 6.85 6.51
CA ALA A 230 20.32 5.90 5.95
C ALA A 230 21.57 6.58 5.37
N GLY A 231 21.62 7.92 5.34
CA GLY A 231 22.69 8.67 4.66
C GLY A 231 22.71 8.44 3.16
N LYS A 232 21.51 8.26 2.56
CA LYS A 232 21.32 7.98 1.13
C LYS A 232 20.51 9.09 0.46
N THR A 233 20.56 9.11 -0.86
CA THR A 233 19.78 9.98 -1.73
C THR A 233 18.88 9.13 -2.64
N ILE A 234 17.96 9.77 -3.36
CA ILE A 234 17.12 9.05 -4.32
C ILE A 234 17.93 8.44 -5.47
N ASP A 235 19.08 9.01 -5.80
CA ASP A 235 19.97 8.53 -6.84
C ASP A 235 20.67 7.21 -6.47
N ASP A 236 20.74 6.87 -5.18
CA ASP A 236 21.26 5.59 -4.69
C ASP A 236 20.23 4.45 -4.82
N VAL A 237 18.96 4.76 -5.14
CA VAL A 237 17.85 3.81 -5.11
C VAL A 237 17.64 3.16 -6.47
N ALA A 238 17.82 1.85 -6.54
CA ALA A 238 17.66 1.06 -7.76
C ALA A 238 16.18 0.81 -8.11
N ARG A 239 15.31 0.69 -7.11
CA ARG A 239 13.86 0.44 -7.29
C ARG A 239 13.04 1.19 -6.23
N VAL A 240 11.92 1.73 -6.68
CA VAL A 240 10.97 2.45 -5.84
C VAL A 240 9.58 1.83 -6.01
N GLU A 241 8.94 1.47 -4.91
CA GLU A 241 7.52 1.10 -4.87
C GLU A 241 6.75 2.15 -4.07
N ILE A 242 5.84 2.86 -4.72
CA ILE A 242 4.92 3.80 -4.08
C ILE A 242 3.51 3.27 -4.26
N ASN A 243 2.80 3.04 -3.15
CA ASN A 243 1.42 2.57 -3.24
C ASN A 243 0.55 3.60 -3.96
N GLU A 244 -0.13 3.16 -5.01
CA GLU A 244 -1.02 3.96 -5.83
C GLU A 244 -2.42 4.04 -5.21
N ALA A 245 -2.55 4.63 -4.02
CA ALA A 245 -3.87 4.87 -3.45
C ALA A 245 -4.77 5.69 -4.42
N PHE A 246 -4.13 6.56 -5.17
CA PHE A 246 -4.62 7.23 -6.38
C PHE A 246 -3.41 7.45 -7.30
N ALA A 247 -3.59 7.52 -8.59
CA ALA A 247 -2.49 7.83 -9.52
C ALA A 247 -1.80 9.16 -9.16
N SER A 248 -2.57 10.15 -8.69
CA SER A 248 -2.05 11.45 -8.24
C SER A 248 -1.05 11.35 -7.08
N VAL A 249 -1.21 10.39 -6.19
CA VAL A 249 -0.29 10.17 -5.05
C VAL A 249 1.10 9.81 -5.56
N THR A 250 1.17 8.89 -6.51
CA THR A 250 2.45 8.44 -7.06
C THR A 250 3.05 9.48 -7.99
N VAL A 251 2.27 10.10 -8.86
CA VAL A 251 2.73 11.20 -9.73
C VAL A 251 3.37 12.32 -8.91
N ASN A 252 2.69 12.77 -7.84
CA ASN A 252 3.24 13.83 -6.99
C ASN A 252 4.48 13.37 -6.21
N SER A 253 4.47 12.14 -5.71
CA SER A 253 5.61 11.61 -4.95
C SER A 253 6.87 11.50 -5.83
N VAL A 254 6.73 11.06 -7.07
CA VAL A 254 7.81 11.01 -8.06
C VAL A 254 8.36 12.42 -8.31
N LYS A 255 7.49 13.41 -8.54
CA LYS A 255 7.89 14.82 -8.72
C LYS A 255 8.65 15.37 -7.50
N MET A 256 8.12 15.13 -6.30
CA MET A 256 8.73 15.64 -5.06
C MET A 256 10.08 15.01 -4.74
N LEU A 257 10.25 13.72 -5.04
CA LEU A 257 11.50 12.99 -4.81
C LEU A 257 12.53 13.26 -5.89
N GLY A 258 12.12 13.72 -7.08
CA GLY A 258 12.97 13.76 -8.26
C GLY A 258 13.37 12.35 -8.75
N ALA A 259 12.55 11.34 -8.43
CA ALA A 259 12.83 9.97 -8.83
C ALA A 259 12.64 9.78 -10.34
N ASP A 260 13.49 8.95 -10.95
CA ASP A 260 13.25 8.51 -12.33
C ASP A 260 11.97 7.67 -12.39
N PRO A 261 10.94 8.10 -13.12
CA PRO A 261 9.74 7.29 -13.28
C PRO A 261 10.02 5.88 -13.81
N ALA A 262 11.11 5.64 -14.51
CA ALA A 262 11.43 4.32 -15.06
C ALA A 262 11.63 3.26 -13.98
N VAL A 263 12.15 3.62 -12.80
CA VAL A 263 12.42 2.71 -11.69
C VAL A 263 11.29 2.61 -10.67
N VAL A 264 10.20 3.38 -10.86
CA VAL A 264 9.05 3.42 -9.94
C VAL A 264 7.97 2.46 -10.40
N ASN A 265 7.47 1.58 -9.52
CA ASN A 265 6.38 0.63 -9.77
C ASN A 265 6.59 -0.12 -11.11
N VAL A 266 7.73 -0.75 -11.25
CA VAL A 266 8.16 -1.35 -12.53
C VAL A 266 7.31 -2.53 -12.97
N ASN A 267 6.60 -3.16 -12.04
CA ASN A 267 5.68 -4.28 -12.28
C ASN A 267 4.19 -3.85 -12.20
N GLY A 268 3.91 -2.56 -12.37
CA GLY A 268 2.58 -2.00 -12.10
C GLY A 268 2.37 -1.70 -10.62
N GLY A 269 1.26 -1.06 -10.29
CA GLY A 269 0.92 -0.66 -8.93
C GLY A 269 -0.56 -0.86 -8.62
N ALA A 270 -1.01 -0.27 -7.52
CA ALA A 270 -2.34 -0.53 -6.97
C ALA A 270 -3.51 -0.10 -7.86
N VAL A 271 -3.32 0.86 -8.77
CA VAL A 271 -4.35 1.22 -9.76
C VAL A 271 -4.71 0.01 -10.62
N ALA A 272 -3.73 -0.82 -10.97
CA ALA A 272 -3.94 -2.04 -11.74
C ALA A 272 -4.17 -3.26 -10.85
N LEU A 273 -3.30 -3.47 -9.83
CA LEU A 273 -3.27 -4.70 -9.01
C LEU A 273 -4.27 -4.66 -7.85
N GLY A 274 -4.80 -3.47 -7.50
CA GLY A 274 -5.69 -3.30 -6.36
C GLY A 274 -5.00 -2.75 -5.11
N HIS A 275 -5.84 -2.20 -4.20
CA HIS A 275 -5.41 -1.63 -2.93
C HIS A 275 -6.21 -2.19 -1.76
N PRO A 276 -5.97 -3.47 -1.37
CA PRO A 276 -6.48 -3.99 -0.11
C PRO A 276 -5.80 -3.22 1.03
N ILE A 277 -6.56 -2.33 1.68
CA ILE A 277 -6.04 -1.23 2.51
C ILE A 277 -4.98 -1.73 3.50
N GLY A 278 -5.32 -2.69 4.35
CA GLY A 278 -4.42 -3.19 5.40
C GLY A 278 -3.25 -4.04 4.90
N ALA A 279 -3.30 -4.57 3.67
CA ALA A 279 -2.29 -5.48 3.11
C ALA A 279 -1.24 -4.78 2.24
N SER A 280 -1.57 -3.61 1.67
CA SER A 280 -0.80 -2.98 0.59
C SER A 280 0.65 -2.66 0.96
N GLY A 281 0.92 -2.26 2.21
CA GLY A 281 2.29 -1.92 2.63
C GLY A 281 3.25 -3.11 2.58
N ALA A 282 2.83 -4.28 3.06
CA ALA A 282 3.63 -5.50 2.97
C ALA A 282 3.73 -6.01 1.53
N ARG A 283 2.66 -5.87 0.73
CA ARG A 283 2.65 -6.26 -0.68
C ARG A 283 3.70 -5.48 -1.46
N ILE A 284 3.71 -4.13 -1.39
CA ILE A 284 4.69 -3.32 -2.13
C ILE A 284 6.12 -3.59 -1.70
N LEU A 285 6.36 -3.82 -0.41
CA LEU A 285 7.68 -4.16 0.10
C LEU A 285 8.14 -5.53 -0.41
N GLY A 286 7.28 -6.54 -0.37
CA GLY A 286 7.57 -7.88 -0.91
C GLY A 286 7.89 -7.84 -2.41
N THR A 287 7.01 -7.22 -3.21
CA THR A 287 7.20 -7.06 -4.66
C THR A 287 8.52 -6.36 -4.98
N MET A 288 8.88 -5.32 -4.23
CA MET A 288 10.15 -4.61 -4.43
C MET A 288 11.36 -5.51 -4.13
N VAL A 289 11.34 -6.24 -3.02
CA VAL A 289 12.43 -7.17 -2.65
C VAL A 289 12.61 -8.25 -3.73
N HIS A 290 11.53 -8.89 -4.16
CA HIS A 290 11.58 -9.88 -5.24
C HIS A 290 12.10 -9.27 -6.57
N ASN A 291 11.68 -8.04 -6.89
CA ASN A 291 12.17 -7.37 -8.10
C ASN A 291 13.67 -7.10 -8.03
N LEU A 292 14.18 -6.60 -6.91
CA LEU A 292 15.61 -6.36 -6.72
C LEU A 292 16.40 -7.67 -6.82
N HIS A 293 15.92 -8.72 -6.16
CA HIS A 293 16.57 -10.03 -6.17
C HIS A 293 16.73 -10.59 -7.60
N ARG A 294 15.70 -10.47 -8.45
CA ARG A 294 15.78 -10.88 -9.86
C ARG A 294 16.68 -10.02 -10.72
N ASN A 295 16.94 -8.77 -10.33
CA ASN A 295 17.68 -7.80 -11.14
C ASN A 295 19.06 -7.48 -10.61
N GLY A 296 19.65 -8.34 -9.78
CA GLY A 296 21.04 -8.23 -9.34
C GLY A 296 21.24 -7.39 -8.08
N GLY A 297 20.18 -7.14 -7.31
CA GLY A 297 20.24 -6.46 -6.02
C GLY A 297 20.18 -4.93 -6.11
N GLY A 298 20.59 -4.29 -5.02
CA GLY A 298 20.62 -2.84 -4.87
C GLY A 298 19.70 -2.33 -3.77
N ILE A 299 19.60 -1.01 -3.64
CA ILE A 299 18.76 -0.36 -2.65
C ILE A 299 17.34 -0.20 -3.20
N GLY A 300 16.36 -0.58 -2.39
CA GLY A 300 14.94 -0.40 -2.67
C GLY A 300 14.25 0.51 -1.66
N LEU A 301 13.28 1.27 -2.12
CA LEU A 301 12.46 2.18 -1.32
C LEU A 301 10.98 1.84 -1.51
N ALA A 302 10.31 1.40 -0.46
CA ALA A 302 8.86 1.21 -0.43
C ALA A 302 8.20 2.32 0.38
N ALA A 303 7.17 2.98 -0.17
CA ALA A 303 6.47 4.07 0.49
C ALA A 303 4.96 4.03 0.26
N ILE A 304 4.21 4.45 1.26
CA ILE A 304 2.75 4.46 1.24
C ILE A 304 2.19 5.68 1.97
N CYS A 305 1.11 6.26 1.44
CA CYS A 305 0.28 7.20 2.18
C CYS A 305 -0.69 6.46 3.09
N SER A 306 -1.26 7.15 4.06
CA SER A 306 -2.27 6.60 4.94
C SER A 306 -3.30 7.64 5.34
N GLY A 307 -4.53 7.19 5.56
CA GLY A 307 -5.63 8.04 6.02
C GLY A 307 -5.24 8.95 7.18
N GLY A 308 -5.78 10.19 7.17
CA GLY A 308 -5.42 11.22 8.14
C GLY A 308 -4.12 11.96 7.85
N GLY A 309 -3.66 11.95 6.58
CA GLY A 309 -2.46 12.70 6.17
C GLY A 309 -1.16 12.10 6.66
N GLN A 310 -1.08 10.78 6.77
CA GLN A 310 0.12 10.08 7.23
C GLN A 310 0.85 9.40 6.08
N GLY A 311 2.11 9.04 6.30
CA GLY A 311 2.92 8.30 5.34
C GLY A 311 4.05 7.54 6.02
N ASP A 312 4.38 6.39 5.47
CA ASP A 312 5.43 5.49 5.95
C ASP A 312 6.34 5.08 4.78
N ALA A 313 7.61 4.85 5.08
CA ALA A 313 8.60 4.40 4.10
C ALA A 313 9.65 3.50 4.74
N ILE A 314 10.04 2.47 4.02
CA ILE A 314 11.13 1.54 4.39
C ILE A 314 12.15 1.50 3.24
N LEU A 315 13.41 1.57 3.62
CA LEU A 315 14.56 1.40 2.74
C LEU A 315 15.21 0.05 3.04
N VAL A 316 15.43 -0.74 2.01
CA VAL A 316 16.09 -2.05 2.11
C VAL A 316 17.26 -2.17 1.14
N GLU A 317 18.15 -3.12 1.40
CA GLU A 317 19.22 -3.52 0.51
C GLU A 317 19.15 -5.02 0.23
N VAL A 318 19.29 -5.40 -1.04
CA VAL A 318 19.30 -6.78 -1.57
C VAL A 318 20.66 -7.09 -2.17
#